data_ae226d0f0a03b2d00c9da3d6f5cf687e
#
_entry.id   ae226d0f0a03b2d00c9da3d6f5cf687e
#
_cell.length_a   1.000
_cell.length_b   1.000
_cell.length_c   1.000
_cell.angle_alpha   90.00
_cell.angle_beta   90.00
_cell.angle_gamma   90.00
#
_symmetry.space_group_name_H-M   'P 1'
#
loop_
_entity.id
_entity.type
_entity.pdbx_description
1 polymer ?
#
loop_
_entity_poly.entity_id
_entity_poly.type
_entity_poly.pdbx_seq_one_letter_code
_entity_poly.pdbx_strand_id
1 'polypeptide(L)'
;MRKSQQALNEKKEMKKQRFAIIAFFVTLVVSLLTSCYHEKDRHGASRQVYNATASDSVNRGAAKRCYSRNFNFVVKRDSLPLIKQQPEETLNGLLTDTMYVYKNDHLVVADIRVFTDDRSDSVWVEVARDQMTMGWVHESLLLASVVPDDPISQFISPFSDTHLLIFLVIISIIAISYLLRIMMKKRAQIVHFNDIGSIYPTLLAVLVATSATYYSSIQLFASATWQQFYFHPSLNPFAIPPVLGLFVSLVWAILILSLAAVDDIKNQLPLPQAVLYLCGLCAICAANYIVFSITTLYYVGYVLLAVYIVFAFKQYL
;
A
#
# COMPACT_ATOMS: atom_id res chain seq x y z
N MET A 1 15.34 50.36 18.90
CA MET A 1 15.26 50.28 17.42
C MET A 1 16.00 49.06 16.82
N ARG A 2 17.25 48.70 17.18
CA ARG A 2 17.95 47.54 16.60
C ARG A 2 17.29 46.17 16.84
N LYS A 3 16.77 45.88 18.04
CA LYS A 3 16.08 44.62 18.36
C LYS A 3 14.79 44.38 17.57
N SER A 4 14.05 45.45 17.27
CA SER A 4 12.80 45.38 16.48
C SER A 4 13.07 45.10 14.99
N GLN A 5 14.17 45.59 14.45
CA GLN A 5 14.58 45.28 13.07
C GLN A 5 15.15 43.88 12.91
N GLN A 6 15.87 43.35 13.92
CA GLN A 6 16.32 41.95 13.92
C GLN A 6 15.12 40.97 13.92
N ALA A 7 14.15 41.16 14.80
CA ALA A 7 12.94 40.33 14.86
C ALA A 7 12.12 40.37 13.56
N LEU A 8 12.09 41.55 12.87
CA LEU A 8 11.42 41.69 11.58
C LEU A 8 12.15 40.91 10.46
N ASN A 9 13.48 40.93 10.46
CA ASN A 9 14.30 40.19 9.50
C ASN A 9 14.19 38.67 9.72
N GLU A 10 14.23 38.21 10.97
CA GLU A 10 14.05 36.76 11.29
C GLU A 10 12.64 36.27 10.84
N LYS A 11 11.59 37.07 11.07
CA LYS A 11 10.24 36.77 10.60
C LYS A 11 10.17 36.70 9.07
N LYS A 12 10.92 37.55 8.36
CA LYS A 12 10.96 37.59 6.91
C LYS A 12 11.70 36.38 6.32
N GLU A 13 12.81 35.97 6.92
CA GLU A 13 13.57 34.77 6.54
C GLU A 13 12.79 33.48 6.84
N MET A 14 12.11 33.38 7.98
CA MET A 14 11.22 32.26 8.27
C MET A 14 10.07 32.13 7.26
N LYS A 15 9.45 33.24 6.85
CA LYS A 15 8.41 33.23 5.80
C LYS A 15 8.98 32.76 4.45
N LYS A 16 10.17 33.21 4.07
CA LYS A 16 10.84 32.82 2.83
C LYS A 16 11.19 31.33 2.81
N GLN A 17 11.68 30.82 3.94
CA GLN A 17 12.01 29.40 4.10
C GLN A 17 10.76 28.51 4.06
N ARG A 18 9.67 28.93 4.71
CA ARG A 18 8.36 28.26 4.64
C ARG A 18 7.80 28.24 3.22
N PHE A 19 7.88 29.37 2.51
CA PHE A 19 7.45 29.45 1.11
C PHE A 19 8.26 28.52 0.20
N ALA A 20 9.57 28.43 0.38
CA ALA A 20 10.42 27.50 -0.38
C ALA A 20 10.05 26.03 -0.14
N ILE A 21 9.74 25.64 1.12
CA ILE A 21 9.30 24.30 1.46
C ILE A 21 7.95 23.98 0.81
N ILE A 22 7.00 24.92 0.86
CA ILE A 22 5.67 24.78 0.22
C ILE A 22 5.82 24.64 -1.29
N ALA A 23 6.62 25.52 -1.92
CA ALA A 23 6.88 25.47 -3.36
C ALA A 23 7.52 24.13 -3.78
N PHE A 24 8.50 23.66 -3.01
CA PHE A 24 9.11 22.33 -3.22
C PHE A 24 8.09 21.21 -3.12
N PHE A 25 7.20 21.27 -2.13
CA PHE A 25 6.17 20.23 -1.93
C PHE A 25 5.12 20.25 -3.06
N VAL A 26 4.68 21.42 -3.48
CA VAL A 26 3.75 21.57 -4.62
C VAL A 26 4.39 21.06 -5.92
N THR A 27 5.66 21.39 -6.19
CA THR A 27 6.37 20.88 -7.37
C THR A 27 6.56 19.38 -7.31
N LEU A 28 6.86 18.81 -6.13
CA LEU A 28 6.94 17.37 -5.90
C LEU A 28 5.60 16.69 -6.22
N VAL A 29 4.50 17.19 -5.67
CA VAL A 29 3.14 16.65 -5.91
C VAL A 29 2.76 16.74 -7.39
N VAL A 30 3.03 17.85 -8.05
CA VAL A 30 2.76 18.00 -9.49
C VAL A 30 3.59 17.04 -10.32
N SER A 31 4.89 16.85 -9.99
CA SER A 31 5.73 15.87 -10.70
C SER A 31 5.28 14.43 -10.47
N LEU A 32 4.72 14.11 -9.28
CA LEU A 32 4.13 12.81 -8.98
C LEU A 32 2.89 12.52 -9.83
N LEU A 33 2.02 13.50 -9.97
CA LEU A 33 0.79 13.36 -10.77
C LEU A 33 1.10 13.22 -12.26
N THR A 34 2.15 13.85 -12.77
CA THR A 34 2.57 13.72 -14.17
C THR A 34 3.32 12.41 -14.46
N SER A 35 3.98 11.83 -13.47
CA SER A 35 4.70 10.55 -13.64
C SER A 35 3.77 9.37 -13.93
N CYS A 36 2.53 9.38 -13.43
CA CYS A 36 1.54 8.33 -13.71
C CYS A 36 1.02 8.34 -15.16
N TYR A 37 1.24 9.41 -15.92
CA TYR A 37 0.64 9.58 -17.26
C TYR A 37 1.50 9.04 -18.41
N HIS A 38 2.70 8.49 -18.17
CA HIS A 38 3.68 8.18 -19.24
C HIS A 38 4.10 6.71 -19.32
N GLU A 39 3.31 5.78 -18.81
CA GLU A 39 3.55 4.36 -19.09
C GLU A 39 2.73 3.89 -20.29
N LYS A 40 3.09 4.41 -21.46
CA LYS A 40 2.82 3.78 -22.74
C LYS A 40 3.76 2.58 -22.85
N ASP A 41 3.17 1.39 -22.97
CA ASP A 41 3.84 0.10 -23.14
C ASP A 41 5.26 0.18 -23.72
N ARG A 42 6.27 0.29 -22.88
CA ARG A 42 7.62 -0.09 -23.23
C ARG A 42 7.82 -1.54 -22.82
N HIS A 43 7.40 -2.45 -23.70
CA HIS A 43 8.00 -3.77 -23.81
C HIS A 43 9.50 -3.59 -24.11
N GLY A 44 10.28 -3.35 -23.07
CA GLY A 44 11.72 -3.31 -23.08
C GLY A 44 12.22 -4.40 -22.16
N ALA A 45 12.26 -5.61 -22.69
CA ALA A 45 12.82 -6.78 -22.08
C ALA A 45 14.25 -6.51 -21.60
N SER A 46 14.51 -6.56 -20.33
CA SER A 46 15.79 -7.01 -19.84
C SER A 46 15.84 -8.52 -20.04
N ARG A 47 16.34 -8.91 -21.20
CA ARG A 47 16.57 -10.26 -21.66
C ARG A 47 17.75 -10.83 -20.87
N GLN A 48 17.48 -11.47 -19.73
CA GLN A 48 18.42 -12.47 -19.23
C GLN A 48 18.21 -13.73 -20.07
N VAL A 49 19.16 -13.95 -20.96
CA VAL A 49 19.29 -15.16 -21.76
C VAL A 49 19.62 -16.30 -20.83
N TYR A 50 18.63 -17.09 -20.44
CA TYR A 50 18.86 -18.47 -20.01
C TYR A 50 18.62 -19.36 -21.21
N ASN A 51 19.68 -20.03 -21.68
CA ASN A 51 19.61 -21.10 -22.66
C ASN A 51 18.74 -22.23 -22.10
N ALA A 52 17.51 -22.34 -22.56
CA ALA A 52 16.65 -23.48 -22.32
C ALA A 52 16.30 -24.12 -23.66
N THR A 53 16.87 -25.27 -23.89
CA THR A 53 16.49 -26.23 -24.92
C THR A 53 15.12 -26.81 -24.59
N ALA A 54 14.20 -26.75 -25.56
CA ALA A 54 12.94 -27.51 -25.66
C ALA A 54 11.88 -27.29 -24.56
N SER A 55 11.14 -26.20 -24.66
CA SER A 55 9.67 -26.11 -24.39
C SER A 55 9.15 -24.71 -24.69
N ASP A 56 9.17 -24.30 -25.96
CA ASP A 56 8.77 -22.94 -26.39
C ASP A 56 7.27 -22.65 -26.30
N SER A 57 6.41 -23.62 -26.00
CA SER A 57 4.96 -23.41 -25.82
C SER A 57 4.58 -22.99 -24.38
N VAL A 58 5.34 -23.41 -23.37
CA VAL A 58 5.10 -23.08 -21.95
C VAL A 58 5.52 -21.63 -21.63
N ASN A 59 6.46 -21.06 -22.38
CA ASN A 59 7.05 -19.74 -22.09
C ASN A 59 6.16 -18.54 -22.44
N ARG A 60 5.16 -18.66 -23.32
CA ARG A 60 4.27 -17.53 -23.61
C ARG A 60 3.27 -17.23 -22.50
N GLY A 61 2.91 -18.23 -21.68
CA GLY A 61 2.08 -18.04 -20.49
C GLY A 61 2.89 -17.61 -19.25
N ALA A 62 4.17 -18.03 -19.15
CA ALA A 62 5.04 -17.74 -18.02
C ALA A 62 5.47 -16.26 -17.93
N ALA A 63 5.48 -15.54 -19.04
CA ALA A 63 5.90 -14.12 -19.06
C ALA A 63 4.94 -13.16 -18.32
N LYS A 64 3.79 -13.63 -17.86
CA LYS A 64 2.76 -12.81 -17.20
C LYS A 64 2.52 -13.20 -15.73
N ARG A 65 3.18 -14.24 -15.22
CA ARG A 65 3.00 -14.68 -13.83
C ARG A 65 3.95 -13.98 -12.89
N CYS A 66 3.44 -13.58 -11.72
CA CYS A 66 4.21 -12.90 -10.69
C CYS A 66 4.97 -13.88 -9.77
N TYR A 67 4.83 -15.19 -9.96
CA TYR A 67 5.49 -16.24 -9.18
C TYR A 67 6.04 -17.36 -10.08
N SER A 68 6.97 -18.15 -9.57
CA SER A 68 7.65 -19.23 -10.28
C SER A 68 7.74 -20.48 -9.41
N ARG A 69 8.36 -21.56 -9.93
CA ARG A 69 8.75 -22.72 -9.11
C ARG A 69 9.61 -22.27 -7.93
N ASN A 70 9.47 -22.96 -6.82
CA ASN A 70 10.10 -22.67 -5.52
C ASN A 70 9.59 -21.38 -4.86
N PHE A 71 8.47 -20.80 -5.31
CA PHE A 71 7.84 -19.69 -4.63
C PHE A 71 7.05 -20.20 -3.43
N ASN A 72 7.12 -19.48 -2.30
CA ASN A 72 6.49 -19.85 -1.05
C ASN A 72 5.18 -19.08 -0.84
N PHE A 73 4.16 -19.80 -0.42
CA PHE A 73 2.86 -19.28 -0.05
C PHE A 73 2.46 -19.73 1.37
N VAL A 74 1.58 -18.97 1.99
CA VAL A 74 0.88 -19.33 3.22
C VAL A 74 -0.62 -19.42 2.94
N VAL A 75 -1.27 -20.47 3.40
CA VAL A 75 -2.70 -20.67 3.24
C VAL A 75 -3.47 -19.69 4.13
N LYS A 76 -4.33 -18.86 3.52
CA LYS A 76 -5.20 -17.91 4.22
C LYS A 76 -6.58 -18.48 4.51
N ARG A 77 -7.08 -19.34 3.62
CA ARG A 77 -8.39 -19.99 3.72
C ARG A 77 -8.38 -21.11 4.75
N ASP A 78 -9.54 -21.45 5.32
CA ASP A 78 -9.63 -22.49 6.34
C ASP A 78 -9.17 -23.85 5.82
N SER A 79 -9.45 -24.15 4.53
CA SER A 79 -8.94 -25.35 3.85
C SER A 79 -8.78 -25.10 2.35
N LEU A 80 -7.79 -25.72 1.75
CA LEU A 80 -7.55 -25.76 0.31
C LEU A 80 -7.42 -27.21 -0.14
N PRO A 81 -8.29 -27.70 -1.05
CA PRO A 81 -8.21 -29.05 -1.59
C PRO A 81 -7.07 -29.15 -2.63
N LEU A 82 -6.27 -30.19 -2.52
CA LEU A 82 -5.23 -30.54 -3.46
C LEU A 82 -5.55 -31.89 -4.08
N ILE A 83 -5.45 -32.01 -5.38
CA ILE A 83 -5.68 -33.24 -6.15
C ILE A 83 -4.35 -34.00 -6.25
N LYS A 84 -4.32 -35.27 -5.83
CA LYS A 84 -3.09 -36.09 -5.86
C LYS A 84 -2.71 -36.50 -7.26
N GLN A 85 -3.72 -36.77 -8.10
CA GLN A 85 -3.53 -37.24 -9.47
C GLN A 85 -3.00 -36.11 -10.35
N GLN A 86 -2.30 -36.49 -11.41
CA GLN A 86 -1.83 -35.53 -12.40
C GLN A 86 -3.02 -34.89 -13.13
N PRO A 87 -2.89 -33.65 -13.58
CA PRO A 87 -3.97 -32.94 -14.29
C PRO A 87 -4.49 -33.72 -15.52
N GLU A 88 -3.61 -34.42 -16.24
CA GLU A 88 -3.95 -35.25 -17.39
C GLU A 88 -4.92 -36.38 -17.01
N GLU A 89 -4.72 -37.00 -15.86
CA GLU A 89 -5.58 -38.07 -15.36
C GLU A 89 -6.95 -37.52 -14.95
N THR A 90 -6.96 -36.38 -14.33
CA THR A 90 -8.18 -35.67 -13.91
C THR A 90 -9.03 -35.24 -15.11
N LEU A 91 -8.40 -34.71 -16.14
CA LEU A 91 -9.08 -34.30 -17.39
C LEU A 91 -9.65 -35.49 -18.16
N ASN A 92 -9.04 -36.69 -18.03
CA ASN A 92 -9.53 -37.94 -18.61
C ASN A 92 -10.65 -38.63 -17.79
N GLY A 93 -11.13 -38.00 -16.71
CA GLY A 93 -12.25 -38.47 -15.90
C GLY A 93 -11.91 -39.63 -14.95
N LEU A 94 -10.63 -39.82 -14.61
CA LEU A 94 -10.22 -40.78 -13.60
C LEU A 94 -10.65 -40.31 -12.19
N LEU A 95 -10.89 -41.30 -11.30
CA LEU A 95 -11.23 -41.00 -9.90
C LEU A 95 -10.11 -40.22 -9.23
N THR A 96 -10.45 -39.06 -8.70
CA THR A 96 -9.51 -38.15 -8.05
C THR A 96 -9.53 -38.33 -6.53
N ASP A 97 -8.35 -38.52 -5.94
CA ASP A 97 -8.15 -38.48 -4.48
C ASP A 97 -7.72 -37.06 -4.09
N THR A 98 -8.37 -36.50 -3.06
CA THR A 98 -8.12 -35.13 -2.60
C THR A 98 -7.49 -35.12 -1.21
N MET A 99 -6.48 -34.30 -1.06
CA MET A 99 -5.90 -33.93 0.24
C MET A 99 -6.27 -32.50 0.58
N TYR A 100 -6.23 -32.18 1.87
CA TYR A 100 -6.51 -30.83 2.34
C TYR A 100 -5.31 -30.25 3.06
N VAL A 101 -4.98 -29.02 2.74
CA VAL A 101 -4.08 -28.17 3.52
C VAL A 101 -4.89 -27.10 4.22
N TYR A 102 -4.44 -26.67 5.39
CA TYR A 102 -5.22 -25.84 6.29
C TYR A 102 -4.58 -24.45 6.46
N LYS A 103 -5.35 -23.56 7.06
CA LYS A 103 -4.92 -22.19 7.34
C LYS A 103 -3.60 -22.16 8.11
N ASN A 104 -2.70 -21.27 7.67
CA ASN A 104 -1.31 -21.10 8.12
C ASN A 104 -0.35 -22.22 7.72
N ASP A 105 -0.75 -23.18 6.88
CA ASP A 105 0.20 -24.10 6.27
C ASP A 105 1.07 -23.35 5.26
N HIS A 106 2.38 -23.63 5.28
CA HIS A 106 3.33 -23.12 4.30
C HIS A 106 3.38 -24.07 3.11
N LEU A 107 3.26 -23.52 1.91
CA LEU A 107 3.25 -24.25 0.65
C LEU A 107 4.38 -23.76 -0.25
N VAL A 108 5.02 -24.68 -0.92
CA VAL A 108 6.03 -24.37 -1.95
C VAL A 108 5.47 -24.79 -3.31
N VAL A 109 5.63 -23.95 -4.32
CA VAL A 109 5.29 -24.29 -5.72
C VAL A 109 6.31 -25.27 -6.27
N ALA A 110 5.89 -26.50 -6.51
CA ALA A 110 6.73 -27.58 -7.06
C ALA A 110 6.79 -27.53 -8.59
N ASP A 111 5.62 -27.44 -9.26
CA ASP A 111 5.52 -27.36 -10.72
C ASP A 111 4.35 -26.47 -11.17
N ILE A 112 4.41 -26.02 -12.43
CA ILE A 112 3.34 -25.27 -13.07
C ILE A 112 3.16 -25.81 -14.48
N ARG A 113 1.93 -26.26 -14.80
CA ARG A 113 1.57 -26.77 -16.12
C ARG A 113 0.39 -26.01 -16.72
N VAL A 114 0.37 -25.94 -18.03
CA VAL A 114 -0.70 -25.25 -18.78
C VAL A 114 -1.37 -26.28 -19.69
N PHE A 115 -2.69 -26.46 -19.50
CA PHE A 115 -3.54 -27.30 -20.31
C PHE A 115 -4.59 -26.45 -21.04
N THR A 116 -4.43 -26.34 -22.34
CA THR A 116 -5.34 -25.52 -23.19
C THR A 116 -6.73 -26.13 -23.32
N ASP A 117 -6.86 -27.41 -23.04
CA ASP A 117 -8.10 -28.18 -23.16
C ASP A 117 -9.02 -28.04 -21.94
N ASP A 118 -8.49 -27.55 -20.84
CA ASP A 118 -9.27 -27.27 -19.65
C ASP A 118 -10.01 -25.93 -19.79
N ARG A 119 -11.34 -26.01 -19.82
CA ARG A 119 -12.22 -24.83 -19.97
C ARG A 119 -12.42 -24.06 -18.66
N SER A 120 -12.14 -24.67 -17.53
CA SER A 120 -12.34 -24.04 -16.21
C SER A 120 -11.17 -23.14 -15.84
N ASP A 121 -9.94 -23.66 -15.92
CA ASP A 121 -8.69 -22.92 -15.71
C ASP A 121 -7.55 -23.67 -16.39
N SER A 122 -6.93 -23.03 -17.36
CA SER A 122 -5.86 -23.65 -18.14
C SER A 122 -4.57 -23.89 -17.35
N VAL A 123 -4.44 -23.35 -16.16
CA VAL A 123 -3.21 -23.38 -15.37
C VAL A 123 -3.38 -24.23 -14.12
N TRP A 124 -2.56 -25.28 -14.05
CA TRP A 124 -2.47 -26.16 -12.90
C TRP A 124 -1.14 -25.95 -12.19
N VAL A 125 -1.21 -25.80 -10.88
CA VAL A 125 -0.05 -25.58 -10.01
C VAL A 125 0.08 -26.72 -9.04
N GLU A 126 1.24 -27.37 -9.04
CA GLU A 126 1.60 -28.35 -8.04
C GLU A 126 2.17 -27.62 -6.83
N VAL A 127 1.58 -27.85 -5.67
CA VAL A 127 2.04 -27.30 -4.40
C VAL A 127 2.31 -28.39 -3.39
N ALA A 128 3.34 -28.19 -2.59
CA ALA A 128 3.75 -29.14 -1.55
C ALA A 128 3.87 -28.41 -0.21
N ARG A 129 3.30 -28.98 0.85
CA ARG A 129 3.56 -28.62 2.24
C ARG A 129 4.77 -29.40 2.78
N ASP A 130 4.80 -30.67 2.49
CA ASP A 130 5.84 -31.62 2.87
C ASP A 130 5.92 -32.74 1.81
N GLN A 131 6.84 -33.70 1.99
CA GLN A 131 7.05 -34.79 1.04
C GLN A 131 5.82 -35.71 0.86
N MET A 132 4.93 -35.77 1.84
CA MET A 132 3.71 -36.60 1.83
C MET A 132 2.47 -35.80 1.41
N THR A 133 2.49 -34.51 1.56
CA THR A 133 1.36 -33.61 1.28
C THR A 133 1.71 -32.74 0.09
N MET A 134 1.49 -33.29 -1.09
CA MET A 134 1.76 -32.64 -2.37
C MET A 134 0.62 -32.94 -3.34
N GLY A 135 0.18 -31.95 -4.10
CA GLY A 135 -0.89 -32.14 -5.07
C GLY A 135 -1.12 -30.93 -5.97
N TRP A 136 -2.04 -31.13 -6.91
CA TRP A 136 -2.37 -30.17 -7.96
C TRP A 136 -3.60 -29.35 -7.59
N VAL A 137 -3.59 -28.08 -7.99
CA VAL A 137 -4.70 -27.16 -7.81
C VAL A 137 -4.75 -26.15 -8.97
N HIS A 138 -5.93 -25.70 -9.35
CA HIS A 138 -6.07 -24.62 -10.33
C HIS A 138 -5.49 -23.31 -9.81
N GLU A 139 -4.81 -22.54 -10.69
CA GLU A 139 -4.16 -21.28 -10.34
C GLU A 139 -5.15 -20.27 -9.72
N SER A 140 -6.34 -20.16 -10.28
CA SER A 140 -7.39 -19.26 -9.79
C SER A 140 -7.81 -19.58 -8.35
N LEU A 141 -7.96 -20.87 -8.01
CA LEU A 141 -8.32 -21.32 -6.67
C LEU A 141 -7.15 -21.14 -5.69
N LEU A 142 -5.92 -21.43 -6.14
CA LEU A 142 -4.72 -21.24 -5.34
C LEU A 142 -4.57 -19.77 -4.95
N LEU A 143 -4.52 -18.86 -5.92
CA LEU A 143 -4.29 -17.42 -5.68
C LEU A 143 -5.39 -16.78 -4.83
N ALA A 144 -6.62 -17.28 -4.90
CA ALA A 144 -7.72 -16.85 -4.04
C ALA A 144 -7.60 -17.35 -2.59
N SER A 145 -6.76 -18.36 -2.34
CA SER A 145 -6.69 -19.10 -1.07
C SER A 145 -5.38 -18.90 -0.31
N VAL A 146 -4.35 -18.35 -0.97
CA VAL A 146 -3.01 -18.19 -0.39
C VAL A 146 -2.53 -16.75 -0.45
N VAL A 147 -1.49 -16.47 0.32
CA VAL A 147 -0.75 -15.19 0.35
C VAL A 147 0.73 -15.51 0.20
N PRO A 148 1.53 -14.69 -0.49
CA PRO A 148 2.98 -14.84 -0.50
C PRO A 148 3.56 -14.96 0.92
N ASP A 149 4.52 -15.85 1.10
CA ASP A 149 5.20 -16.05 2.39
C ASP A 149 6.27 -14.98 2.60
N ASP A 150 5.80 -13.75 2.70
CA ASP A 150 6.60 -12.56 2.97
C ASP A 150 5.88 -11.69 4.00
N PRO A 151 6.57 -11.18 5.03
CA PRO A 151 5.96 -10.37 6.09
C PRO A 151 5.21 -9.13 5.57
N ILE A 152 5.69 -8.51 4.49
CA ILE A 152 5.07 -7.31 3.92
C ILE A 152 3.77 -7.70 3.21
N SER A 153 3.78 -8.76 2.41
CA SER A 153 2.60 -9.29 1.71
C SER A 153 1.53 -9.78 2.70
N GLN A 154 1.95 -10.48 3.75
CA GLN A 154 1.08 -10.92 4.83
C GLN A 154 0.48 -9.73 5.60
N PHE A 155 1.24 -8.65 5.81
CA PHE A 155 0.74 -7.42 6.42
C PHE A 155 -0.27 -6.68 5.52
N ILE A 156 -0.02 -6.62 4.20
CA ILE A 156 -0.90 -5.94 3.24
C ILE A 156 -2.22 -6.71 3.04
N SER A 157 -2.17 -8.04 3.06
CA SER A 157 -3.34 -8.90 2.79
C SER A 157 -4.59 -8.58 3.62
N PRO A 158 -4.54 -8.40 4.95
CA PRO A 158 -5.71 -8.02 5.75
C PRO A 158 -6.30 -6.65 5.37
N PHE A 159 -5.47 -5.70 4.97
CA PHE A 159 -5.94 -4.36 4.58
C PHE A 159 -6.62 -4.35 3.20
N SER A 160 -6.38 -5.36 2.38
CA SER A 160 -7.08 -5.58 1.11
C SER A 160 -8.47 -6.21 1.33
N ASP A 161 -8.77 -6.73 2.52
CA ASP A 161 -10.05 -7.33 2.84
C ASP A 161 -11.09 -6.25 3.17
N THR A 162 -12.15 -6.17 2.36
CA THR A 162 -13.23 -5.17 2.49
C THR A 162 -13.91 -5.21 3.86
N HIS A 163 -14.06 -6.40 4.44
CA HIS A 163 -14.69 -6.55 5.75
C HIS A 163 -13.86 -5.95 6.87
N LEU A 164 -12.55 -6.12 6.83
CA LEU A 164 -11.63 -5.54 7.82
C LEU A 164 -11.57 -4.02 7.70
N LEU A 165 -11.62 -3.49 6.47
CA LEU A 165 -11.65 -2.05 6.22
C LEU A 165 -12.93 -1.42 6.80
N ILE A 166 -14.10 -2.05 6.60
CA ILE A 166 -15.38 -1.60 7.19
C ILE A 166 -15.29 -1.62 8.71
N PHE A 167 -14.76 -2.69 9.31
CA PHE A 167 -14.59 -2.82 10.76
C PHE A 167 -13.68 -1.71 11.32
N LEU A 168 -12.58 -1.39 10.63
CA LEU A 168 -11.64 -0.34 11.00
C LEU A 168 -12.28 1.05 10.95
N VAL A 169 -13.13 1.30 9.94
CA VAL A 169 -13.93 2.53 9.82
C VAL A 169 -14.91 2.66 11.00
N ILE A 170 -15.63 1.59 11.35
CA ILE A 170 -16.59 1.60 12.46
C ILE A 170 -15.87 1.88 13.78
N ILE A 171 -14.75 1.20 14.08
CA ILE A 171 -13.94 1.45 15.29
C ILE A 171 -13.44 2.89 15.33
N SER A 172 -12.98 3.42 14.19
CA SER A 172 -12.51 4.81 14.10
C SER A 172 -13.61 5.82 14.43
N ILE A 173 -14.83 5.60 13.93
CA ILE A 173 -16.00 6.45 14.23
C ILE A 173 -16.34 6.39 15.73
N ILE A 174 -16.33 5.19 16.34
CA ILE A 174 -16.60 5.02 17.77
C ILE A 174 -15.52 5.71 18.60
N ALA A 175 -14.23 5.55 18.27
CA ALA A 175 -13.11 6.18 18.96
C ALA A 175 -13.18 7.70 18.88
N ILE A 176 -13.44 8.26 17.70
CA ILE A 176 -13.62 9.71 17.49
C ILE A 176 -14.81 10.22 18.32
N SER A 177 -15.95 9.53 18.27
CA SER A 177 -17.14 9.91 19.04
C SER A 177 -16.89 9.90 20.55
N TYR A 178 -16.14 8.90 21.04
CA TYR A 178 -15.74 8.81 22.44
C TYR A 178 -14.78 9.93 22.85
N LEU A 179 -13.78 10.25 22.03
CA LEU A 179 -12.85 11.37 22.24
C LEU A 179 -13.60 12.69 22.28
N LEU A 180 -14.50 12.95 21.31
CA LEU A 180 -15.33 14.15 21.29
C LEU A 180 -16.18 14.28 22.57
N ARG A 181 -16.78 13.17 23.05
CA ARG A 181 -17.56 13.17 24.28
C ARG A 181 -16.73 13.50 25.51
N ILE A 182 -15.49 12.97 25.61
CA ILE A 182 -14.56 13.30 26.71
C ILE A 182 -14.17 14.78 26.68
N MET A 183 -13.86 15.31 25.47
CA MET A 183 -13.51 16.72 25.27
C MET A 183 -14.65 17.66 25.70
N MET A 184 -15.89 17.37 25.33
CA MET A 184 -17.07 18.15 25.72
C MET A 184 -17.32 18.11 27.22
N LYS A 185 -17.06 16.97 27.90
CA LYS A 185 -17.33 16.77 29.31
C LYS A 185 -16.27 17.39 30.24
N LYS A 186 -15.01 17.49 29.80
CA LYS A 186 -13.88 17.93 30.64
C LYS A 186 -13.46 19.38 30.42
N ARG A 187 -14.13 20.18 29.57
CA ARG A 187 -13.64 21.51 29.16
C ARG A 187 -12.15 21.51 28.80
N ALA A 188 -11.64 20.40 28.24
CA ALA A 188 -10.29 20.35 27.74
C ALA A 188 -10.16 21.42 26.66
N GLN A 189 -9.20 22.32 26.79
CA GLN A 189 -8.91 23.27 25.74
C GLN A 189 -8.46 22.46 24.52
N ILE A 190 -9.26 22.56 23.46
CA ILE A 190 -8.92 21.95 22.17
C ILE A 190 -7.77 22.76 21.61
N VAL A 191 -6.58 22.17 21.63
CA VAL A 191 -5.43 22.76 20.94
C VAL A 191 -5.69 22.60 19.45
N HIS A 192 -5.95 23.71 18.76
CA HIS A 192 -6.11 23.74 17.32
C HIS A 192 -4.76 23.52 16.63
N PHE A 193 -4.80 23.03 15.39
CA PHE A 193 -3.59 22.91 14.57
C PHE A 193 -2.82 24.25 14.44
N ASN A 194 -3.52 25.36 14.57
CA ASN A 194 -2.96 26.72 14.52
C ASN A 194 -2.26 27.16 15.81
N ASP A 195 -2.54 26.52 16.94
CA ASP A 195 -1.98 26.90 18.24
C ASP A 195 -0.56 26.36 18.42
N ILE A 196 -0.17 25.37 17.59
CA ILE A 196 1.18 24.82 17.53
C ILE A 196 1.93 25.49 16.39
N GLY A 197 3.06 26.13 16.66
CA GLY A 197 3.91 26.77 15.65
C GLY A 197 4.61 25.80 14.67
N SER A 198 4.20 24.53 14.67
CA SER A 198 4.77 23.45 13.87
C SER A 198 4.09 23.30 12.52
N ILE A 199 4.88 23.11 11.47
CA ILE A 199 4.40 22.78 10.13
C ILE A 199 4.25 21.26 9.91
N TYR A 200 4.93 20.41 10.72
CA TYR A 200 5.01 18.97 10.52
C TYR A 200 3.65 18.25 10.52
N PRO A 201 2.70 18.57 11.43
CA PRO A 201 1.39 17.92 11.40
C PRO A 201 0.62 18.18 10.09
N THR A 202 0.68 19.41 9.59
CA THR A 202 0.03 19.77 8.32
C THR A 202 0.71 19.08 7.13
N LEU A 203 2.05 19.07 7.09
CA LEU A 203 2.80 18.35 6.07
C LEU A 203 2.49 16.86 6.09
N LEU A 204 2.40 16.25 7.26
CA LEU A 204 2.06 14.83 7.43
C LEU A 204 0.66 14.55 6.86
N ALA A 205 -0.34 15.36 7.20
CA ALA A 205 -1.70 15.19 6.72
C ALA A 205 -1.80 15.32 5.19
N VAL A 206 -1.09 16.29 4.59
CA VAL A 206 -1.02 16.46 3.13
C VAL A 206 -0.27 15.31 2.47
N LEU A 207 0.82 14.84 3.06
CA LEU A 207 1.60 13.73 2.53
C LEU A 207 0.81 12.42 2.52
N VAL A 208 0.03 12.16 3.58
CA VAL A 208 -0.87 11.00 3.64
C VAL A 208 -1.96 11.09 2.55
N ALA A 209 -2.58 12.25 2.35
CA ALA A 209 -3.55 12.46 1.29
C ALA A 209 -2.94 12.22 -0.10
N THR A 210 -1.73 12.75 -0.34
CA THR A 210 -0.98 12.55 -1.59
C THR A 210 -0.63 11.09 -1.81
N SER A 211 -0.15 10.40 -0.77
CA SER A 211 0.20 8.97 -0.84
C SER A 211 -1.03 8.11 -1.13
N ALA A 212 -2.18 8.41 -0.51
CA ALA A 212 -3.44 7.70 -0.77
C ALA A 212 -3.92 7.89 -2.21
N THR A 213 -3.86 9.12 -2.73
CA THR A 213 -4.19 9.41 -4.13
C THR A 213 -3.24 8.67 -5.08
N TYR A 214 -1.95 8.66 -4.78
CA TYR A 214 -0.95 7.99 -5.59
C TYR A 214 -1.14 6.48 -5.59
N TYR A 215 -1.38 5.87 -4.44
CA TYR A 215 -1.68 4.45 -4.31
C TYR A 215 -2.90 4.02 -5.15
N SER A 216 -4.00 4.78 -5.06
CA SER A 216 -5.20 4.51 -5.86
C SER A 216 -4.95 4.72 -7.36
N SER A 217 -4.07 5.66 -7.72
CA SER A 217 -3.64 5.85 -9.12
C SER A 217 -2.85 4.64 -9.64
N ILE A 218 -1.97 4.05 -8.84
CA ILE A 218 -1.26 2.80 -9.20
C ILE A 218 -2.27 1.69 -9.45
N GLN A 219 -3.28 1.54 -8.60
CA GLN A 219 -4.32 0.52 -8.79
C GLN A 219 -5.11 0.72 -10.08
N LEU A 220 -5.40 1.97 -10.47
CA LEU A 220 -6.15 2.29 -11.68
C LEU A 220 -5.33 2.09 -12.96
N PHE A 221 -4.07 2.54 -12.96
CA PHE A 221 -3.27 2.66 -14.19
C PHE A 221 -2.13 1.65 -14.29
N ALA A 222 -1.69 1.07 -13.20
CA ALA A 222 -0.54 0.16 -13.13
C ALA A 222 -0.81 -1.04 -12.21
N SER A 223 -1.98 -1.67 -12.34
CA SER A 223 -2.40 -2.80 -11.49
C SER A 223 -1.44 -4.00 -11.58
N ALA A 224 -0.88 -4.27 -12.77
CA ALA A 224 0.11 -5.34 -12.96
C ALA A 224 1.40 -5.07 -12.16
N THR A 225 1.84 -3.82 -12.07
CA THR A 225 3.02 -3.41 -11.31
C THR A 225 2.76 -3.58 -9.80
N TRP A 226 1.54 -3.28 -9.35
CA TRP A 226 1.14 -3.52 -7.96
C TRP A 226 1.12 -5.01 -7.62
N GLN A 227 0.60 -5.86 -8.50
CA GLN A 227 0.63 -7.31 -8.33
C GLN A 227 2.08 -7.82 -8.21
N GLN A 228 2.98 -7.36 -9.07
CA GLN A 228 4.40 -7.73 -8.98
C GLN A 228 5.01 -7.33 -7.63
N PHE A 229 4.69 -6.14 -7.10
CA PHE A 229 5.14 -5.71 -5.77
C PHE A 229 4.56 -6.59 -4.65
N TYR A 230 3.29 -6.98 -4.76
CA TYR A 230 2.65 -7.85 -3.77
C TYR A 230 3.33 -9.23 -3.67
N PHE A 231 3.81 -9.77 -4.79
CA PHE A 231 4.53 -11.05 -4.80
C PHE A 231 6.02 -10.92 -4.43
N HIS A 232 6.64 -9.79 -4.74
CA HIS A 232 8.07 -9.52 -4.48
C HIS A 232 8.24 -8.15 -3.82
N PRO A 233 7.80 -7.99 -2.57
CA PRO A 233 7.86 -6.70 -1.90
C PRO A 233 9.30 -6.33 -1.56
N SER A 234 9.61 -5.03 -1.65
CA SER A 234 10.89 -4.47 -1.23
C SER A 234 10.69 -3.10 -0.62
N LEU A 235 11.34 -2.85 0.52
CA LEU A 235 11.37 -1.54 1.16
C LEU A 235 12.44 -0.61 0.56
N ASN A 236 13.27 -1.13 -0.34
CA ASN A 236 14.27 -0.33 -1.03
C ASN A 236 13.65 0.33 -2.28
N PRO A 237 13.46 1.67 -2.29
CA PRO A 237 12.81 2.37 -3.41
C PRO A 237 13.60 2.29 -4.72
N PHE A 238 14.89 1.99 -4.66
CA PHE A 238 15.77 1.89 -5.83
C PHE A 238 15.81 0.49 -6.46
N ALA A 239 15.30 -0.53 -5.75
CA ALA A 239 15.30 -1.93 -6.21
C ALA A 239 14.02 -2.33 -6.96
N ILE A 240 13.04 -1.44 -7.05
CA ILE A 240 11.71 -1.68 -7.61
C ILE A 240 11.42 -0.70 -8.76
N PRO A 241 10.41 -0.96 -9.60
CA PRO A 241 10.04 -0.05 -10.68
C PRO A 241 9.80 1.38 -10.17
N PRO A 242 10.13 2.43 -10.97
CA PRO A 242 10.11 3.82 -10.51
C PRO A 242 8.78 4.27 -9.90
N VAL A 243 7.65 3.79 -10.44
CA VAL A 243 6.30 4.08 -9.92
C VAL A 243 6.16 3.58 -8.48
N LEU A 244 6.58 2.36 -8.21
CA LEU A 244 6.55 1.79 -6.86
C LEU A 244 7.63 2.38 -5.95
N GLY A 245 8.83 2.64 -6.52
CA GLY A 245 9.92 3.30 -5.80
C GLY A 245 9.50 4.64 -5.22
N LEU A 246 8.73 5.39 -6.00
CA LEU A 246 8.15 6.65 -5.55
C LEU A 246 7.12 6.44 -4.42
N PHE A 247 6.23 5.43 -4.54
CA PHE A 247 5.29 5.09 -3.48
C PHE A 247 6.00 4.73 -2.18
N VAL A 248 7.01 3.86 -2.24
CA VAL A 248 7.82 3.48 -1.06
C VAL A 248 8.55 4.69 -0.47
N SER A 249 9.04 5.61 -1.32
CA SER A 249 9.66 6.86 -0.86
C SER A 249 8.67 7.76 -0.11
N LEU A 250 7.39 7.83 -0.55
CA LEU A 250 6.33 8.53 0.18
C LEU A 250 6.05 7.88 1.53
N VAL A 251 6.06 6.55 1.60
CA VAL A 251 5.88 5.81 2.87
C VAL A 251 7.03 6.12 3.85
N TRP A 252 8.28 6.15 3.38
CA TRP A 252 9.43 6.56 4.19
C TRP A 252 9.32 8.01 4.65
N ALA A 253 8.87 8.92 3.78
CA ALA A 253 8.65 10.32 4.12
C ALA A 253 7.55 10.48 5.19
N ILE A 254 6.44 9.71 5.11
CA ILE A 254 5.39 9.68 6.14
C ILE A 254 5.98 9.25 7.49
N LEU A 255 6.82 8.21 7.50
CA LEU A 255 7.45 7.71 8.73
C LEU A 255 8.37 8.76 9.35
N ILE A 256 9.21 9.41 8.55
CA ILE A 256 10.13 10.46 9.02
C ILE A 256 9.35 11.67 9.55
N LEU A 257 8.34 12.13 8.81
CA LEU A 257 7.52 13.27 9.24
C LEU A 257 6.67 12.97 10.46
N SER A 258 6.21 11.72 10.62
CA SER A 258 5.46 11.32 11.81
C SER A 258 6.34 11.36 13.05
N LEU A 259 7.58 10.90 12.97
CA LEU A 259 8.56 10.98 14.06
C LEU A 259 8.89 12.45 14.39
N ALA A 260 9.12 13.28 13.38
CA ALA A 260 9.38 14.71 13.56
C ALA A 260 8.17 15.44 14.19
N ALA A 261 6.95 15.09 13.80
CA ALA A 261 5.73 15.65 14.38
C ALA A 261 5.56 15.24 15.85
N VAL A 262 5.83 13.97 16.18
CA VAL A 262 5.76 13.50 17.59
C VAL A 262 6.77 14.22 18.46
N ASP A 263 8.01 14.36 17.99
CA ASP A 263 9.07 15.05 18.74
C ASP A 263 8.74 16.53 18.98
N ASP A 264 8.28 17.22 17.93
CA ASP A 264 7.96 18.65 18.03
C ASP A 264 6.73 18.90 18.93
N ILE A 265 5.68 18.08 18.81
CA ILE A 265 4.48 18.19 19.64
C ILE A 265 4.79 17.89 21.11
N LYS A 266 5.63 16.87 21.38
CA LYS A 266 6.05 16.52 22.75
C LYS A 266 6.84 17.65 23.42
N ASN A 267 7.61 18.40 22.64
CA ASN A 267 8.42 19.52 23.15
C ASN A 267 7.60 20.80 23.37
N GLN A 268 6.44 20.96 22.69
CA GLN A 268 5.61 22.16 22.78
C GLN A 268 4.41 22.01 23.73
N LEU A 269 3.94 20.79 23.99
CA LEU A 269 2.73 20.52 24.77
C LEU A 269 3.01 19.63 25.98
N PRO A 270 2.29 19.82 27.10
CA PRO A 270 2.30 18.88 28.21
C PRO A 270 1.75 17.50 27.78
N LEU A 271 2.28 16.43 28.34
CA LEU A 271 2.04 15.04 27.92
C LEU A 271 0.56 14.69 27.65
N PRO A 272 -0.43 15.05 28.52
CA PRO A 272 -1.83 14.71 28.24
C PRO A 272 -2.41 15.41 27.02
N GLN A 273 -2.00 16.67 26.78
CA GLN A 273 -2.44 17.44 25.61
C GLN A 273 -1.73 16.98 24.34
N ALA A 274 -0.45 16.61 24.41
CA ALA A 274 0.32 16.05 23.31
C ALA A 274 -0.29 14.73 22.83
N VAL A 275 -0.65 13.82 23.74
CA VAL A 275 -1.31 12.55 23.40
C VAL A 275 -2.68 12.81 22.71
N LEU A 276 -3.49 13.71 23.26
CA LEU A 276 -4.79 14.05 22.66
C LEU A 276 -4.63 14.63 21.25
N TYR A 277 -3.66 15.51 21.06
CA TYR A 277 -3.34 16.10 19.76
C TYR A 277 -2.87 15.04 18.75
N LEU A 278 -1.96 14.14 19.16
CA LEU A 278 -1.48 13.05 18.30
C LEU A 278 -2.61 12.10 17.91
N CYS A 279 -3.52 11.77 18.84
CA CYS A 279 -4.72 10.98 18.50
C CYS A 279 -5.59 11.70 17.47
N GLY A 280 -5.78 13.01 17.61
CA GLY A 280 -6.50 13.82 16.63
C GLY A 280 -5.80 13.84 15.25
N LEU A 281 -4.48 13.98 15.24
CA LEU A 281 -3.67 13.94 14.02
C LEU A 281 -3.77 12.57 13.32
N CYS A 282 -3.67 11.47 14.07
CA CYS A 282 -3.87 10.14 13.53
C CYS A 282 -5.27 9.96 12.92
N ALA A 283 -6.31 10.47 13.59
CA ALA A 283 -7.67 10.41 13.07
C ALA A 283 -7.83 11.20 11.76
N ILE A 284 -7.21 12.37 11.65
CA ILE A 284 -7.21 13.18 10.41
C ILE A 284 -6.44 12.45 9.31
N CYS A 285 -5.28 11.87 9.60
CA CYS A 285 -4.51 11.09 8.62
C CYS A 285 -5.31 9.89 8.13
N ALA A 286 -6.00 9.15 9.01
CA ALA A 286 -6.86 8.03 8.65
C ALA A 286 -8.04 8.48 7.77
N ALA A 287 -8.72 9.56 8.14
CA ALA A 287 -9.80 10.14 7.34
C ALA A 287 -9.30 10.58 5.96
N ASN A 288 -8.16 11.27 5.88
CA ASN A 288 -7.54 11.66 4.62
C ASN A 288 -7.24 10.44 3.74
N TYR A 289 -6.63 9.39 4.32
CA TYR A 289 -6.34 8.16 3.59
C TYR A 289 -7.61 7.57 2.96
N ILE A 290 -8.68 7.41 3.74
CA ILE A 290 -9.93 6.82 3.28
C ILE A 290 -10.58 7.70 2.19
N VAL A 291 -10.72 9.00 2.46
CA VAL A 291 -11.38 9.94 1.53
C VAL A 291 -10.62 9.99 0.20
N PHE A 292 -9.31 10.20 0.24
CA PHE A 292 -8.51 10.34 -0.98
C PHE A 292 -8.33 9.03 -1.72
N SER A 293 -8.27 7.90 -1.03
CA SER A 293 -8.24 6.58 -1.66
C SER A 293 -9.53 6.31 -2.44
N ILE A 294 -10.69 6.55 -1.85
CA ILE A 294 -11.98 6.28 -2.49
C ILE A 294 -12.27 7.30 -3.60
N THR A 295 -12.09 8.60 -3.34
CA THR A 295 -12.43 9.65 -4.31
C THR A 295 -11.54 9.62 -5.55
N THR A 296 -10.31 9.15 -5.43
CA THR A 296 -9.39 9.00 -6.58
C THR A 296 -9.86 7.93 -7.55
N LEU A 297 -10.51 6.84 -7.09
CA LEU A 297 -11.09 5.84 -7.96
C LEU A 297 -12.16 6.43 -8.91
N TYR A 298 -12.79 7.52 -8.52
CA TYR A 298 -13.76 8.28 -9.32
C TYR A 298 -13.17 9.53 -10.00
N TYR A 299 -11.84 9.67 -10.05
CA TYR A 299 -11.10 10.83 -10.57
C TYR A 299 -11.32 12.16 -9.83
N VAL A 300 -12.27 12.23 -8.91
CA VAL A 300 -12.57 13.42 -8.10
C VAL A 300 -11.43 13.73 -7.13
N GLY A 301 -10.73 12.70 -6.66
CA GLY A 301 -9.64 12.82 -5.70
C GLY A 301 -8.50 13.75 -6.15
N TYR A 302 -8.21 13.83 -7.45
CA TYR A 302 -7.15 14.71 -7.96
C TYR A 302 -7.48 16.20 -7.76
N VAL A 303 -8.72 16.59 -8.09
CA VAL A 303 -9.19 17.97 -7.90
C VAL A 303 -9.27 18.28 -6.41
N LEU A 304 -9.81 17.33 -5.62
CA LEU A 304 -9.92 17.46 -4.17
C LEU A 304 -8.54 17.63 -3.52
N LEU A 305 -7.51 16.88 -3.97
CA LEU A 305 -6.15 16.99 -3.47
C LEU A 305 -5.57 18.37 -3.75
N ALA A 306 -5.74 18.90 -4.95
CA ALA A 306 -5.26 20.24 -5.29
C ALA A 306 -5.89 21.31 -4.37
N VAL A 307 -7.20 21.26 -4.17
CA VAL A 307 -7.93 22.16 -3.26
C VAL A 307 -7.44 21.97 -1.81
N TYR A 308 -7.26 20.74 -1.37
CA TYR A 308 -6.79 20.41 -0.02
C TYR A 308 -5.40 20.99 0.25
N ILE A 309 -4.47 20.87 -0.69
CA ILE A 309 -3.11 21.42 -0.58
C ILE A 309 -3.17 22.95 -0.44
N VAL A 310 -3.92 23.61 -1.31
CA VAL A 310 -4.09 25.09 -1.24
C VAL A 310 -4.68 25.50 0.10
N PHE A 311 -5.71 24.80 0.56
CA PHE A 311 -6.34 25.09 1.86
C PHE A 311 -5.39 24.85 3.04
N ALA A 312 -4.67 23.71 3.05
CA ALA A 312 -3.77 23.34 4.13
C ALA A 312 -2.61 24.32 4.29
N PHE A 313 -2.12 24.90 3.19
CA PHE A 313 -1.01 25.87 3.25
C PHE A 313 -1.43 27.32 3.28
N LYS A 314 -2.71 27.63 3.10
CA LYS A 314 -3.22 29.01 3.16
C LYS A 314 -2.87 29.73 4.47
N GLN A 315 -2.84 29.02 5.58
CA GLN A 315 -2.51 29.59 6.89
C GLN A 315 -1.01 29.92 7.07
N TYR A 316 -0.13 29.39 6.19
CA TYR A 316 1.31 29.63 6.23
C TYR A 316 1.78 30.66 5.19
N LEU A 317 0.93 31.00 4.23
CA LEU A 317 1.10 32.07 3.25
C LEU A 317 0.64 33.40 3.81
#